data_0e2d5f736a60f5d4bd8c1755e839ea21
#
_entry.id   0e2d5f736a60f5d4bd8c1755e839ea21
#
_cell.length_a   1.000
_cell.length_b   1.000
_cell.length_c   1.000
_cell.angle_alpha   90.00
_cell.angle_beta   90.00
_cell.angle_gamma   90.00
#
_symmetry.space_group_name_H-M   'P 1'
#
loop_
_entity.id
_entity.type
_entity.pdbx_description
1 polymer ?
#
loop_
_entity_poly.entity_id
_entity_poly.type
_entity_poly.pdbx_seq_one_letter_code
_entity_poly.pdbx_strand_id
1 'polypeptide(L)'
;MDYVVGDDILAAYDIVGFDPRGVAASTPVDCGDDAVVDEYLVTDFPLESQTDVEAARERVREFGESCLEHTGPVLGEVDTVSAARDMDLMRAVLGDEKLHYLGFSYGTFLGATYADLYPENVGRLVLDGALDPSMSNDDLVIGQAIG
;
A
#
# COMPACT_ATOMS: atom_id res chain seq x y z
N MET A 1 -6.44 -18.39 -2.39
CA MET A 1 -5.17 -18.23 -3.13
C MET A 1 -5.06 -19.09 -4.38
N ASP A 2 -5.89 -20.11 -4.54
CA ASP A 2 -5.83 -21.11 -5.63
C ASP A 2 -6.05 -20.54 -7.05
N TYR A 3 -6.36 -19.27 -7.19
CA TYR A 3 -6.58 -18.59 -8.49
C TYR A 3 -5.41 -17.69 -8.94
N VAL A 4 -4.39 -17.52 -8.11
CA VAL A 4 -3.29 -16.56 -8.38
C VAL A 4 -2.07 -17.26 -8.97
N VAL A 5 -1.80 -18.48 -8.54
CA VAL A 5 -0.66 -19.28 -8.98
C VAL A 5 -1.09 -20.68 -9.38
N GLY A 6 -0.41 -21.27 -10.37
CA GLY A 6 -0.69 -22.63 -10.82
C GLY A 6 -0.13 -23.72 -9.90
N ASP A 7 -0.59 -24.96 -10.11
CA ASP A 7 -0.22 -26.12 -9.29
C ASP A 7 1.30 -26.36 -9.22
N ASP A 8 2.04 -26.07 -10.27
CA ASP A 8 3.50 -26.23 -10.32
C ASP A 8 4.21 -25.31 -9.32
N ILE A 9 3.67 -24.10 -9.11
CA ILE A 9 4.19 -23.16 -8.11
C ILE A 9 3.82 -23.63 -6.71
N LEU A 10 2.57 -24.04 -6.49
CA LEU A 10 2.11 -24.58 -5.21
C LEU A 10 2.84 -25.85 -4.79
N ALA A 11 3.33 -26.64 -5.76
CA ALA A 11 4.15 -27.82 -5.48
C ALA A 11 5.60 -27.49 -5.07
N ALA A 12 6.07 -26.27 -5.40
CA ALA A 12 7.46 -25.85 -5.18
C ALA A 12 7.62 -24.82 -4.06
N TYR A 13 6.56 -24.11 -3.66
CA TYR A 13 6.58 -23.03 -2.69
C TYR A 13 5.40 -23.08 -1.75
N ASP A 14 5.64 -22.76 -0.49
CA ASP A 14 4.62 -22.32 0.44
C ASP A 14 4.30 -20.84 0.16
N ILE A 15 3.04 -20.55 -0.15
CA ILE A 15 2.61 -19.19 -0.47
C ILE A 15 2.11 -18.50 0.81
N VAL A 16 2.79 -17.46 1.22
CA VAL A 16 2.44 -16.64 2.39
C VAL A 16 1.81 -15.34 1.91
N GLY A 17 0.53 -15.15 2.20
CA GLY A 17 -0.14 -13.86 2.05
C GLY A 17 -0.16 -13.12 3.37
N PHE A 18 -0.05 -11.81 3.34
CA PHE A 18 -0.14 -10.97 4.52
C PHE A 18 -0.92 -9.69 4.25
N ASP A 19 -1.49 -9.14 5.30
CA ASP A 19 -2.07 -7.80 5.28
C ASP A 19 -0.96 -6.82 5.67
N PRO A 20 -0.61 -5.85 4.83
CA PRO A 20 0.33 -4.80 5.24
C PRO A 20 -0.20 -4.01 6.43
N ARG A 21 0.69 -3.34 7.16
CA ARG A 21 0.31 -2.42 8.24
C ARG A 21 -0.76 -1.44 7.77
N GLY A 22 -1.76 -1.18 8.59
CA GLY A 22 -2.90 -0.33 8.27
C GLY A 22 -4.01 -1.02 7.47
N VAL A 23 -3.89 -2.32 7.16
CA VAL A 23 -4.84 -3.05 6.32
C VAL A 23 -5.41 -4.26 7.06
N ALA A 24 -6.71 -4.50 6.93
CA ALA A 24 -7.46 -5.68 7.38
C ALA A 24 -7.07 -6.14 8.79
N ALA A 25 -6.42 -7.31 8.98
CA ALA A 25 -6.06 -7.84 10.29
C ALA A 25 -4.79 -7.23 10.89
N SER A 26 -4.05 -6.39 10.11
CA SER A 26 -2.78 -5.79 10.54
C SER A 26 -2.95 -4.34 10.99
N THR A 27 -3.72 -4.13 12.07
CA THR A 27 -4.00 -2.81 12.65
C THR A 27 -4.56 -1.85 11.58
N PRO A 28 -5.81 -2.05 11.14
CA PRO A 28 -6.37 -1.28 10.04
C PRO A 28 -6.42 0.21 10.40
N VAL A 29 -6.24 1.05 9.38
CA VAL A 29 -6.52 2.49 9.52
C VAL A 29 -8.01 2.64 9.80
N ASP A 30 -8.33 3.32 10.90
CA ASP A 30 -9.68 3.67 11.32
C ASP A 30 -9.84 5.18 11.20
N CYS A 31 -10.84 5.63 10.47
CA CYS A 31 -11.14 7.06 10.28
C CYS A 31 -12.45 7.48 10.96
N GLY A 32 -13.00 6.63 11.83
CA GLY A 32 -14.23 6.85 12.56
C GLY A 32 -15.39 6.03 12.03
N ASP A 33 -16.60 6.44 12.34
CA ASP A 33 -17.82 5.73 11.96
C ASP A 33 -17.96 5.59 10.44
N ASP A 34 -18.55 4.49 9.98
CA ASP A 34 -18.81 4.21 8.55
C ASP A 34 -19.50 5.39 7.86
N ALA A 35 -20.37 6.12 8.56
CA ALA A 35 -21.05 7.30 8.01
C ALA A 35 -20.08 8.45 7.67
N VAL A 36 -18.99 8.62 8.41
CA VAL A 36 -17.95 9.64 8.15
C VAL A 36 -17.16 9.25 6.90
N VAL A 37 -16.79 7.97 6.80
CA VAL A 37 -16.08 7.43 5.66
C VAL A 37 -16.94 7.49 4.40
N ASP A 38 -18.19 7.06 4.48
CA ASP A 38 -19.15 7.10 3.38
C ASP A 38 -19.38 8.53 2.89
N GLU A 39 -19.59 9.48 3.80
CA GLU A 39 -19.74 10.89 3.45
C GLU A 39 -18.51 11.42 2.70
N TYR A 40 -17.31 11.11 3.16
CA TYR A 40 -16.08 11.51 2.49
C TYR A 40 -15.96 10.91 1.09
N LEU A 41 -16.24 9.62 0.93
CA LEU A 41 -16.11 8.89 -0.34
C LEU A 41 -17.15 9.32 -1.39
N VAL A 42 -18.35 9.71 -0.98
CA VAL A 42 -19.42 10.11 -1.92
C VAL A 42 -19.47 11.62 -2.18
N THR A 43 -18.72 12.40 -1.41
CA THR A 43 -18.69 13.86 -1.58
C THR A 43 -17.93 14.23 -2.86
N ASP A 44 -18.62 14.90 -3.77
CA ASP A 44 -18.00 15.53 -4.93
C ASP A 44 -17.26 16.80 -4.48
N PHE A 45 -16.04 16.98 -4.97
CA PHE A 45 -15.21 18.15 -4.69
C PHE A 45 -15.10 18.99 -5.95
N PRO A 46 -15.99 19.97 -6.17
CA PRO A 46 -15.81 20.90 -7.28
C PRO A 46 -14.49 21.67 -7.09
N LEU A 47 -13.73 21.84 -8.15
CA LEU A 47 -12.43 22.54 -8.15
C LEU A 47 -12.40 23.68 -9.16
N GLU A 48 -13.58 24.32 -9.36
CA GLU A 48 -13.79 25.34 -10.39
C GLU A 48 -13.30 26.73 -9.95
N SER A 49 -13.20 26.96 -8.65
CA SER A 49 -12.76 28.23 -8.06
C SER A 49 -11.73 28.01 -6.94
N GLN A 50 -11.01 29.09 -6.59
CA GLN A 50 -10.08 29.06 -5.45
C GLN A 50 -10.80 28.72 -4.14
N THR A 51 -12.03 29.18 -3.97
CA THR A 51 -12.84 28.86 -2.78
C THR A 51 -13.19 27.38 -2.71
N ASP A 52 -13.48 26.75 -3.86
CA ASP A 52 -13.76 25.31 -3.91
C ASP A 52 -12.51 24.50 -3.55
N VAL A 53 -11.35 24.91 -4.04
CA VAL A 53 -10.07 24.28 -3.70
C VAL A 53 -9.77 24.38 -2.20
N GLU A 54 -10.04 25.54 -1.60
CA GLU A 54 -9.85 25.74 -0.16
C GLU A 54 -10.82 24.88 0.67
N ALA A 55 -12.08 24.80 0.25
CA ALA A 55 -13.08 23.93 0.88
C ALA A 55 -12.72 22.45 0.76
N ALA A 56 -12.26 22.01 -0.41
CA ALA A 56 -11.80 20.63 -0.62
C ALA A 56 -10.60 20.28 0.28
N ARG A 57 -9.62 21.19 0.38
CA ARG A 57 -8.46 21.01 1.28
C ARG A 57 -8.86 20.90 2.73
N GLU A 58 -9.81 21.71 3.18
CA GLU A 58 -10.30 21.66 4.56
C GLU A 58 -10.99 20.33 4.85
N ARG A 59 -11.82 19.84 3.95
CA ARG A 59 -12.48 18.53 4.10
C ARG A 59 -11.47 17.38 4.16
N VAL A 60 -10.45 17.39 3.30
CA VAL A 60 -9.38 16.39 3.33
C VAL A 60 -8.62 16.45 4.65
N ARG A 61 -8.37 17.66 5.18
CA ARG A 61 -7.72 17.86 6.48
C ARG A 61 -8.56 17.30 7.63
N GLU A 62 -9.85 17.64 7.68
CA GLU A 62 -10.79 17.14 8.70
C GLU A 62 -10.87 15.61 8.70
N PHE A 63 -10.96 15.00 7.52
CA PHE A 63 -10.97 13.54 7.38
C PHE A 63 -9.64 12.93 7.86
N GLY A 64 -8.50 13.53 7.47
CA GLY A 64 -7.19 13.08 7.95
C GLY A 64 -7.01 13.20 9.45
N GLU A 65 -7.56 14.24 10.08
CA GLU A 65 -7.57 14.41 11.54
C GLU A 65 -8.42 13.34 12.23
N SER A 66 -9.58 12.99 11.66
CA SER A 66 -10.39 11.87 12.14
C SER A 66 -9.63 10.55 12.08
N CYS A 67 -8.95 10.26 10.96
CA CYS A 67 -8.11 9.07 10.85
C CYS A 67 -6.98 9.05 11.90
N LEU A 68 -6.36 10.19 12.17
CA LEU A 68 -5.30 10.29 13.19
C LEU A 68 -5.84 10.08 14.60
N GLU A 69 -7.02 10.62 14.90
CA GLU A 69 -7.67 10.46 16.21
C GLU A 69 -8.01 8.99 16.50
N HIS A 70 -8.57 8.27 15.51
CA HIS A 70 -9.03 6.90 15.69
C HIS A 70 -7.92 5.86 15.54
N THR A 71 -7.03 6.02 14.56
CA THR A 71 -5.88 5.11 14.35
C THR A 71 -4.74 5.37 15.33
N GLY A 72 -4.53 6.63 15.73
CA GLY A 72 -3.42 7.02 16.58
C GLY A 72 -2.06 7.06 15.84
N PRO A 73 -0.94 6.96 16.60
CA PRO A 73 0.41 7.19 16.06
C PRO A 73 0.81 6.25 14.92
N VAL A 74 0.20 5.08 14.82
CA VAL A 74 0.48 4.10 13.76
C VAL A 74 0.15 4.67 12.38
N LEU A 75 -0.79 5.62 12.27
CA LEU A 75 -1.12 6.26 10.99
C LEU A 75 0.10 6.87 10.29
N GLY A 76 1.01 7.47 11.05
CA GLY A 76 2.26 8.05 10.54
C GLY A 76 3.29 7.03 10.05
N GLU A 77 3.07 5.75 10.32
CA GLU A 77 3.96 4.64 9.93
C GLU A 77 3.35 3.76 8.82
N VAL A 78 2.17 4.13 8.30
CA VAL A 78 1.51 3.41 7.21
C VAL A 78 2.07 3.92 5.88
N ASP A 79 3.27 3.43 5.54
CA ASP A 79 4.00 3.79 4.32
C ASP A 79 4.70 2.57 3.71
N THR A 80 5.09 2.70 2.44
CA THR A 80 5.70 1.60 1.68
C THR A 80 7.05 1.15 2.24
N VAL A 81 7.87 2.08 2.74
CA VAL A 81 9.18 1.77 3.32
C VAL A 81 9.02 0.95 4.61
N SER A 82 8.08 1.35 5.45
CA SER A 82 7.74 0.62 6.67
C SER A 82 7.16 -0.76 6.36
N ALA A 83 6.29 -0.89 5.36
CA ALA A 83 5.77 -2.18 4.89
C ALA A 83 6.89 -3.09 4.34
N ALA A 84 7.84 -2.54 3.58
CA ALA A 84 9.00 -3.30 3.09
C ALA A 84 9.90 -3.79 4.24
N ARG A 85 10.04 -3.01 5.31
CA ARG A 85 10.75 -3.45 6.53
C ARG A 85 10.02 -4.60 7.24
N ASP A 86 8.69 -4.56 7.28
CA ASP A 86 7.90 -5.68 7.80
C ASP A 86 8.11 -6.96 6.98
N MET A 87 8.22 -6.84 5.65
CA MET A 87 8.52 -7.99 4.79
C MET A 87 9.87 -8.62 5.14
N ASP A 88 10.90 -7.82 5.42
CA ASP A 88 12.20 -8.39 5.83
C ASP A 88 12.14 -9.05 7.21
N LEU A 89 11.36 -8.48 8.13
CA LEU A 89 11.11 -9.10 9.41
C LEU A 89 10.37 -10.45 9.25
N MET A 90 9.33 -10.50 8.41
CA MET A 90 8.60 -11.74 8.11
C MET A 90 9.51 -12.78 7.49
N ARG A 91 10.32 -12.41 6.48
CA ARG A 91 11.34 -13.30 5.89
C ARG A 91 12.23 -13.93 6.98
N ALA A 92 12.75 -13.09 7.89
CA ALA A 92 13.63 -13.55 8.96
C ALA A 92 12.91 -14.47 9.97
N VAL A 93 11.66 -14.18 10.33
CA VAL A 93 10.84 -15.00 11.25
C VAL A 93 10.50 -16.34 10.62
N LEU A 94 10.25 -16.38 9.30
CA LEU A 94 10.00 -17.62 8.57
C LEU A 94 11.28 -18.46 8.36
N GLY A 95 12.45 -17.89 8.61
CA GLY A 95 13.73 -18.58 8.50
C GLY A 95 14.31 -18.59 7.08
N ASP A 96 13.79 -17.76 6.17
CA ASP A 96 14.25 -17.69 4.81
C ASP A 96 15.50 -16.81 4.67
N GLU A 97 16.52 -17.30 3.97
CA GLU A 97 17.71 -16.50 3.65
C GLU A 97 17.39 -15.37 2.68
N LYS A 98 16.48 -15.60 1.75
CA LYS A 98 16.12 -14.67 0.67
C LYS A 98 14.60 -14.58 0.56
N LEU A 99 14.11 -13.37 0.30
CA LEU A 99 12.69 -13.16 -0.01
C LEU A 99 12.44 -13.56 -1.47
N HIS A 100 11.51 -14.51 -1.66
CA HIS A 100 10.88 -14.78 -2.95
C HIS A 100 9.53 -14.09 -2.95
N TYR A 101 9.26 -13.25 -3.95
CA TYR A 101 8.12 -12.34 -3.90
C TYR A 101 7.37 -12.28 -5.22
N LEU A 102 6.06 -12.29 -5.16
CA LEU A 102 5.15 -12.04 -6.27
C LEU A 102 4.30 -10.81 -5.93
N GLY A 103 4.45 -9.74 -6.68
CA GLY A 103 3.70 -8.50 -6.52
C GLY A 103 2.92 -8.11 -7.75
N PHE A 104 1.66 -7.69 -7.56
CA PHE A 104 0.80 -7.15 -8.60
C PHE A 104 0.55 -5.66 -8.36
N SER A 105 0.52 -4.85 -9.42
CA SER A 105 0.19 -3.43 -9.35
C SER A 105 1.00 -2.72 -8.25
N TYR A 106 0.39 -2.14 -7.21
CA TYR A 106 1.09 -1.55 -6.07
C TYR A 106 2.09 -2.51 -5.40
N GLY A 107 1.83 -3.81 -5.40
CA GLY A 107 2.78 -4.81 -4.91
C GLY A 107 4.12 -4.79 -5.65
N THR A 108 4.16 -4.31 -6.89
CA THR A 108 5.42 -4.14 -7.64
C THR A 108 6.26 -2.99 -7.09
N PHE A 109 5.61 -1.89 -6.70
CA PHE A 109 6.26 -0.76 -6.02
C PHE A 109 6.82 -1.19 -4.66
N LEU A 110 6.05 -1.94 -3.87
CA LEU A 110 6.49 -2.50 -2.59
C LEU A 110 7.67 -3.45 -2.77
N GLY A 111 7.63 -4.36 -3.75
CA GLY A 111 8.72 -5.29 -4.05
C GLY A 111 10.01 -4.59 -4.52
N ALA A 112 9.88 -3.55 -5.35
CA ALA A 112 11.00 -2.72 -5.78
C ALA A 112 11.63 -1.94 -4.61
N THR A 113 10.80 -1.36 -3.73
CA THR A 113 11.25 -0.70 -2.51
C THR A 113 11.99 -1.67 -1.58
N TYR A 114 11.47 -2.89 -1.43
CA TYR A 114 12.17 -3.93 -0.67
C TYR A 114 13.55 -4.26 -1.27
N ALA A 115 13.63 -4.41 -2.59
CA ALA A 115 14.89 -4.73 -3.27
C ALA A 115 15.94 -3.63 -3.12
N ASP A 116 15.52 -2.36 -3.09
CA ASP A 116 16.42 -1.22 -2.84
C ASP A 116 16.92 -1.19 -1.39
N LEU A 117 16.03 -1.43 -0.42
CA LEU A 117 16.38 -1.41 1.01
C LEU A 117 17.22 -2.62 1.45
N TYR A 118 16.97 -3.79 0.87
CA TYR A 118 17.57 -5.07 1.27
C TYR A 118 18.13 -5.88 0.10
N PRO A 119 19.04 -5.32 -0.71
CA PRO A 119 19.53 -5.99 -1.92
C PRO A 119 20.15 -7.36 -1.63
N GLU A 120 20.77 -7.52 -0.45
CA GLU A 120 21.38 -8.78 -0.03
C GLU A 120 20.35 -9.85 0.36
N ASN A 121 19.09 -9.47 0.65
CA ASN A 121 18.03 -10.38 1.06
C ASN A 121 17.07 -10.74 -0.08
N VAL A 122 17.29 -10.19 -1.26
CA VAL A 122 16.46 -10.47 -2.45
C VAL A 122 16.72 -11.86 -3.00
N GLY A 123 15.65 -12.62 -3.24
CA GLY A 123 15.63 -13.86 -3.99
C GLY A 123 15.08 -13.66 -5.40
N ARG A 124 13.96 -14.32 -5.71
CA ARG A 124 13.26 -14.18 -6.99
C ARG A 124 12.12 -13.19 -6.82
N LEU A 125 12.10 -12.14 -7.64
CA LEU A 125 10.99 -11.18 -7.67
C LEU A 125 10.25 -11.31 -9.01
N VAL A 126 8.94 -11.44 -8.93
CA VAL A 126 8.03 -11.32 -10.08
C VAL A 126 7.14 -10.12 -9.82
N LEU A 127 7.23 -9.11 -10.69
CA LEU A 127 6.54 -7.84 -10.57
C LEU A 127 5.63 -7.65 -11.77
N ASP A 128 4.35 -7.93 -11.59
CA ASP A 128 3.33 -7.90 -12.64
C ASP A 128 2.52 -6.60 -12.60
N GLY A 129 2.51 -5.85 -13.71
CA GLY A 129 1.99 -4.48 -13.76
C GLY A 129 2.91 -3.49 -13.05
N ALA A 130 4.19 -3.50 -13.43
CA ALA A 130 5.25 -2.78 -12.74
C ALA A 130 5.02 -1.26 -12.71
N LEU A 131 5.12 -0.70 -11.50
CA LEU A 131 5.17 0.74 -11.25
C LEU A 131 6.63 1.18 -11.09
N ASP A 132 6.97 2.33 -11.69
CA ASP A 132 8.29 2.94 -11.50
C ASP A 132 8.40 3.54 -10.09
N PRO A 133 9.29 3.03 -9.22
CA PRO A 133 9.43 3.51 -7.85
C PRO A 133 10.00 4.92 -7.73
N SER A 134 10.49 5.52 -8.82
CA SER A 134 10.99 6.89 -8.85
C SER A 134 9.91 7.93 -9.15
N MET A 135 8.72 7.50 -9.57
CA MET A 135 7.60 8.41 -9.88
C MET A 135 6.99 8.99 -8.60
N SER A 136 6.63 10.27 -8.66
CA SER A 136 5.77 10.87 -7.65
C SER A 136 4.33 10.32 -7.75
N ASN A 137 3.53 10.48 -6.69
CA ASN A 137 2.11 10.11 -6.75
C ASN A 137 1.37 10.85 -7.86
N ASP A 138 1.70 12.12 -8.08
CA ASP A 138 1.09 12.93 -9.14
C ASP A 138 1.43 12.38 -10.53
N ASP A 139 2.71 12.04 -10.77
CA ASP A 139 3.15 11.43 -12.04
C ASP A 139 2.48 10.08 -12.28
N LEU A 140 2.32 9.27 -11.23
CA LEU A 140 1.63 7.99 -11.30
C LEU A 140 0.17 8.16 -11.72
N VAL A 141 -0.57 9.06 -11.07
CA VAL A 141 -1.99 9.32 -11.37
C VAL A 141 -2.15 9.90 -12.78
N ILE A 142 -1.32 10.87 -13.15
CA ILE A 142 -1.33 11.48 -14.49
C ILE A 142 -0.98 10.42 -15.54
N GLY A 143 0.05 9.61 -15.30
CA GLY A 143 0.47 8.53 -16.21
C GLY A 143 -0.65 7.51 -16.44
N GLN A 144 -1.37 7.11 -15.42
CA GLN A 144 -2.52 6.20 -15.54
C GLN A 144 -3.70 6.82 -16.29
N ALA A 145 -3.89 8.14 -16.21
CA ALA A 145 -4.95 8.84 -16.92
C ALA A 145 -4.65 9.06 -18.41
N ILE A 146 -3.38 9.11 -18.79
CA ILE A 146 -2.96 9.34 -20.19
C ILE A 146 -2.83 8.02 -20.96
N GLY A 147 -2.55 6.91 -20.30
CA GLY A 147 -2.40 5.54 -20.87
C GLY A 147 -0.97 5.21 -21.20
#